data_a7523c70118ed911204a90804cf7a9ef
#
_entry.id   a7523c70118ed911204a90804cf7a9ef
#
_cell.length_a   1.000
_cell.length_b   1.000
_cell.length_c   1.000
_cell.angle_alpha   90.00
_cell.angle_beta   90.00
_cell.angle_gamma   90.00
#
_symmetry.space_group_name_H-M   'P 1'
#
loop_
_entity.id
_entity.type
_entity.pdbx_description
1 polymer ?
#
loop_
_entity_poly.entity_id
_entity_poly.type
_entity_poly.pdbx_seq_one_letter_code
_entity_poly.pdbx_strand_id
1 'polypeptide(L)'
;MKITLITQYYKPEMGAPQNRLYEMCSELKKLGADISIITGMPNYPTGKVFNEYKGKFSTIEVLDDIEIKRYWLYASNTKKVFPRIWNMISFSMTVFCALHYLRKRKNDFIIVESPPLTLGATALILSKLTGAKLVMNISDLWPLSARELGVINGDSFIYKVLEWLEHHLYKNAVFCMGQSQEIVDYIAKHGAKEVYLFRNGVDPRRFSCNDIQKTNTDNAPLKIVYAGLLGFAQGIGEVCKNVNFKEAKAEFHIYGAGGEQQQIIDYIATHPDCNIYYHGKVDSDEIPMILRQADCTLVPLVRNIFGAVPSKIYESMAAGLPILFSGDGEGMRIVKENNLGWVSPALDYKLLAVSYTHLTLPTKR
;
A
#
# COMPACT_ATOMS: atom_id res chain seq x y z
N MET A 1 -12.03 -10.24 23.39
CA MET A 1 -10.59 -10.36 23.05
C MET A 1 -10.00 -8.98 22.99
N LYS A 2 -8.88 -8.73 23.70
CA LYS A 2 -8.20 -7.43 23.76
C LYS A 2 -6.97 -7.42 22.87
N ILE A 3 -6.93 -6.49 21.92
CA ILE A 3 -5.86 -6.40 20.91
C ILE A 3 -5.28 -4.99 20.93
N THR A 4 -3.96 -4.86 20.92
CA THR A 4 -3.29 -3.61 20.62
C THR A 4 -2.52 -3.72 19.32
N LEU A 5 -2.83 -2.84 18.36
CA LEU A 5 -2.03 -2.66 17.14
C LEU A 5 -0.89 -1.66 17.44
N ILE A 6 0.33 -2.02 17.09
CA ILE A 6 1.51 -1.14 17.12
C ILE A 6 1.96 -0.89 15.67
N THR A 7 1.90 0.35 15.24
CA THR A 7 2.29 0.77 13.90
C THR A 7 2.92 2.14 13.91
N GLN A 8 3.87 2.39 13.00
CA GLN A 8 4.49 3.71 12.92
C GLN A 8 3.53 4.77 12.34
N TYR A 9 2.68 4.39 11.40
CA TYR A 9 1.78 5.30 10.68
C TYR A 9 0.33 4.84 10.81
N TYR A 10 -0.56 5.79 11.11
CA TYR A 10 -2.00 5.55 11.23
C TYR A 10 -2.79 6.82 10.89
N LYS A 11 -4.12 6.75 10.76
CA LYS A 11 -4.98 7.95 10.62
C LYS A 11 -4.58 9.04 11.65
N PRO A 12 -4.60 10.35 11.29
CA PRO A 12 -5.16 10.96 10.08
C PRO A 12 -4.21 10.96 8.87
N GLU A 13 -3.05 10.32 8.94
CA GLU A 13 -2.16 10.18 7.80
C GLU A 13 -2.84 9.34 6.71
N MET A 14 -2.62 9.75 5.45
CA MET A 14 -3.24 9.13 4.28
C MET A 14 -2.22 8.30 3.50
N GLY A 15 -2.52 7.03 3.28
CA GLY A 15 -1.70 6.12 2.50
C GLY A 15 -2.26 4.69 2.54
N ALA A 16 -1.80 3.82 1.65
CA ALA A 16 -2.29 2.45 1.56
C ALA A 16 -2.14 1.65 2.87
N PRO A 17 -0.97 1.68 3.57
CA PRO A 17 -0.85 0.98 4.84
C PRO A 17 -1.79 1.52 5.93
N GLN A 18 -1.92 2.85 6.04
CA GLN A 18 -2.78 3.49 7.04
C GLN A 18 -4.24 3.12 6.83
N ASN A 19 -4.72 3.16 5.60
CA ASN A 19 -6.09 2.80 5.26
C ASN A 19 -6.37 1.32 5.57
N ARG A 20 -5.48 0.42 5.14
CA ARG A 20 -5.60 -1.01 5.42
C ARG A 20 -5.68 -1.31 6.92
N LEU A 21 -4.77 -0.74 7.71
CA LEU A 21 -4.73 -0.96 9.16
C LEU A 21 -5.97 -0.38 9.85
N TYR A 22 -6.46 0.76 9.39
CA TYR A 22 -7.70 1.34 9.87
C TYR A 22 -8.90 0.42 9.59
N GLU A 23 -9.04 -0.07 8.35
CA GLU A 23 -10.11 -1.00 7.97
C GLU A 23 -10.02 -2.31 8.76
N MET A 24 -8.82 -2.88 8.91
CA MET A 24 -8.60 -4.06 9.74
C MET A 24 -9.08 -3.85 11.19
N CYS A 25 -8.69 -2.74 11.81
CA CYS A 25 -9.09 -2.46 13.19
C CYS A 25 -10.61 -2.23 13.31
N SER A 26 -11.22 -1.55 12.35
CA SER A 26 -12.65 -1.32 12.30
C SER A 26 -13.43 -2.63 12.18
N GLU A 27 -13.00 -3.55 11.31
CA GLU A 27 -13.66 -4.83 11.16
C GLU A 27 -13.46 -5.74 12.38
N LEU A 28 -12.26 -5.80 12.95
CA LEU A 28 -12.01 -6.53 14.19
C LEU A 28 -12.89 -6.01 15.35
N LYS A 29 -13.11 -4.70 15.42
CA LYS A 29 -14.02 -4.09 16.41
C LYS A 29 -15.46 -4.52 16.18
N LYS A 30 -15.96 -4.52 14.93
CA LYS A 30 -17.31 -5.00 14.59
C LYS A 30 -17.50 -6.48 14.96
N LEU A 31 -16.43 -7.26 14.90
CA LEU A 31 -16.41 -8.66 15.35
C LEU A 31 -16.31 -8.82 16.88
N GLY A 32 -16.38 -7.72 17.63
CA GLY A 32 -16.42 -7.72 19.10
C GLY A 32 -15.05 -7.71 19.79
N ALA A 33 -13.96 -7.40 19.06
CA ALA A 33 -12.67 -7.21 19.69
C ALA A 33 -12.56 -5.81 20.32
N ASP A 34 -11.94 -5.74 21.50
CA ASP A 34 -11.56 -4.50 22.18
C ASP A 34 -10.18 -4.04 21.64
N ILE A 35 -10.21 -3.07 20.72
CA ILE A 35 -9.03 -2.61 19.98
C ILE A 35 -8.47 -1.33 20.60
N SER A 36 -7.14 -1.25 20.69
CA SER A 36 -6.41 0.00 20.89
C SER A 36 -5.23 0.09 19.94
N ILE A 37 -4.75 1.31 19.73
CA ILE A 37 -3.68 1.57 18.76
C ILE A 37 -2.55 2.35 19.45
N ILE A 38 -1.31 1.92 19.22
CA ILE A 38 -0.11 2.65 19.57
C ILE A 38 0.57 3.04 18.27
N THR A 39 0.76 4.36 18.04
CA THR A 39 1.33 4.87 16.79
C THR A 39 2.18 6.11 17.02
N GLY A 40 2.87 6.56 15.98
CA GLY A 40 3.65 7.80 16.00
C GLY A 40 2.80 9.06 15.89
N MET A 41 3.41 10.22 16.22
CA MET A 41 2.81 11.50 15.88
C MET A 41 2.69 11.63 14.36
N PRO A 42 1.53 12.06 13.81
CA PRO A 42 1.30 12.15 12.38
C PRO A 42 2.33 13.06 11.69
N ASN A 43 2.96 12.56 10.62
CA ASN A 43 4.03 13.28 9.91
C ASN A 43 4.10 12.95 8.40
N TYR A 44 3.43 11.90 7.95
CA TYR A 44 3.42 11.50 6.55
C TYR A 44 2.34 12.27 5.74
N PRO A 45 2.62 12.70 4.49
CA PRO A 45 3.80 12.39 3.68
C PRO A 45 4.95 13.40 3.80
N THR A 46 4.77 14.51 4.49
CA THR A 46 5.70 15.67 4.47
C THR A 46 6.98 15.45 5.28
N GLY A 47 6.99 14.51 6.22
CA GLY A 47 8.07 14.33 7.19
C GLY A 47 8.13 15.44 8.23
N LYS A 48 7.02 16.16 8.41
CA LYS A 48 6.85 17.20 9.45
C LYS A 48 5.64 16.83 10.30
N VAL A 49 5.80 16.83 11.62
CA VAL A 49 4.69 16.57 12.55
C VAL A 49 3.57 17.58 12.30
N PHE A 50 2.33 17.12 12.22
CA PHE A 50 1.16 17.95 12.00
C PHE A 50 1.02 18.97 13.13
N ASN A 51 0.51 20.17 12.83
CA ASN A 51 0.51 21.31 13.74
C ASN A 51 -0.13 21.01 15.09
N GLU A 52 -1.20 20.22 15.10
CA GLU A 52 -1.98 19.84 16.31
C GLU A 52 -1.19 18.96 17.27
N TYR A 53 -0.12 18.31 16.80
CA TYR A 53 0.71 17.35 17.54
C TYR A 53 2.10 17.90 17.87
N LYS A 54 2.45 19.09 17.37
CA LYS A 54 3.78 19.69 17.60
C LYS A 54 4.06 19.90 19.10
N GLY A 55 5.29 19.61 19.50
CA GLY A 55 5.75 19.80 20.88
C GLY A 55 5.24 18.76 21.88
N LYS A 56 4.39 17.83 21.49
CA LYS A 56 3.90 16.77 22.36
C LYS A 56 4.83 15.55 22.32
N PHE A 57 5.11 14.99 23.49
CA PHE A 57 5.82 13.70 23.60
C PHE A 57 4.84 12.53 23.46
N SER A 58 3.66 12.63 24.03
CA SER A 58 2.58 11.65 23.87
C SER A 58 1.22 12.33 23.91
N THR A 59 0.23 11.69 23.27
CA THR A 59 -1.18 12.10 23.34
C THR A 59 -2.08 10.89 23.26
N ILE A 60 -3.29 11.02 23.75
CA ILE A 60 -4.35 10.03 23.64
C ILE A 60 -5.53 10.69 22.95
N GLU A 61 -6.08 10.02 21.97
CA GLU A 61 -7.28 10.43 21.24
C GLU A 61 -8.18 9.24 20.96
N VAL A 62 -9.40 9.50 20.56
CA VAL A 62 -10.37 8.46 20.19
C VAL A 62 -10.84 8.74 18.77
N LEU A 63 -10.75 7.73 17.91
CA LEU A 63 -11.28 7.77 16.55
C LEU A 63 -12.18 6.54 16.36
N ASP A 64 -13.44 6.78 16.00
CA ASP A 64 -14.46 5.72 15.82
C ASP A 64 -14.53 4.76 17.02
N ASP A 65 -14.52 5.33 18.23
CA ASP A 65 -14.47 4.64 19.53
C ASP A 65 -13.26 3.68 19.69
N ILE A 66 -12.18 3.89 18.96
CA ILE A 66 -10.90 3.19 19.15
C ILE A 66 -9.94 4.16 19.82
N GLU A 67 -9.40 3.74 20.98
CA GLU A 67 -8.37 4.53 21.67
C GLU A 67 -7.05 4.47 20.91
N ILE A 68 -6.49 5.64 20.58
CA ILE A 68 -5.21 5.78 19.89
C ILE A 68 -4.24 6.50 20.81
N LYS A 69 -3.14 5.86 21.12
CA LYS A 69 -2.05 6.43 21.89
C LYS A 69 -0.86 6.72 21.00
N ARG A 70 -0.51 8.01 20.88
CA ARG A 70 0.59 8.47 20.03
C ARG A 70 1.82 8.78 20.85
N TYR A 71 2.97 8.47 20.25
CA TYR A 71 4.27 8.79 20.83
C TYR A 71 5.11 9.59 19.86
N TRP A 72 6.02 10.35 20.45
CA TRP A 72 6.98 11.14 19.70
C TRP A 72 7.87 10.27 18.81
N LEU A 73 8.24 10.80 17.67
CA LEU A 73 9.24 10.26 16.77
C LEU A 73 10.00 11.41 16.10
N TYR A 74 11.20 11.12 15.62
CA TYR A 74 11.93 12.03 14.77
C TYR A 74 11.31 12.01 13.36
N ALA A 75 10.46 12.99 13.07
CA ALA A 75 9.77 13.07 11.77
C ALA A 75 10.75 13.42 10.66
N SER A 76 10.80 12.61 9.58
CA SER A 76 11.65 12.86 8.43
C SER A 76 11.12 12.12 7.20
N ASN A 77 11.11 12.82 6.05
CA ASN A 77 10.84 12.24 4.73
C ASN A 77 11.92 12.63 3.71
N THR A 78 13.16 12.72 4.15
CA THR A 78 14.29 13.04 3.27
C THR A 78 14.73 11.80 2.48
N LYS A 79 15.39 12.02 1.33
CA LYS A 79 16.03 10.94 0.56
C LYS A 79 17.30 10.38 1.24
N LYS A 80 17.79 11.05 2.30
CA LYS A 80 18.99 10.63 3.03
C LYS A 80 18.69 9.41 3.91
N VAL A 81 19.58 8.42 3.90
CA VAL A 81 19.40 7.14 4.59
C VAL A 81 19.36 7.31 6.12
N PHE A 82 20.32 8.04 6.69
CA PHE A 82 20.46 8.20 8.15
C PHE A 82 19.22 8.82 8.83
N PRO A 83 18.64 9.95 8.36
CA PRO A 83 17.40 10.48 8.95
C PRO A 83 16.22 9.53 8.86
N ARG A 84 16.11 8.70 7.80
CA ARG A 84 15.05 7.69 7.67
C ARG A 84 15.21 6.56 8.69
N ILE A 85 16.43 6.06 8.86
CA ILE A 85 16.72 5.05 9.89
C ILE A 85 16.41 5.62 11.28
N TRP A 86 16.83 6.86 11.57
CA TRP A 86 16.58 7.50 12.84
C TRP A 86 15.08 7.73 13.10
N ASN A 87 14.30 8.03 12.08
CA ASN A 87 12.85 8.09 12.17
C ASN A 87 12.27 6.76 12.70
N MET A 88 12.68 5.64 12.13
CA MET A 88 12.22 4.30 12.52
C MET A 88 12.68 3.92 13.93
N ILE A 89 13.94 4.15 14.28
CA ILE A 89 14.52 3.80 15.58
C ILE A 89 13.91 4.65 16.69
N SER A 90 13.77 5.96 16.48
CA SER A 90 13.24 6.87 17.49
C SER A 90 11.82 6.50 17.93
N PHE A 91 10.96 6.10 16.99
CA PHE A 91 9.63 5.61 17.31
C PHE A 91 9.70 4.28 18.07
N SER A 92 10.50 3.34 17.60
CA SER A 92 10.68 2.04 18.26
C SER A 92 11.13 2.19 19.72
N MET A 93 11.96 3.20 20.01
CA MET A 93 12.39 3.50 21.38
C MET A 93 11.26 4.12 22.21
N THR A 94 10.52 5.09 21.69
CA THR A 94 9.46 5.77 22.45
C THR A 94 8.27 4.87 22.76
N VAL A 95 8.03 3.84 21.95
CA VAL A 95 6.97 2.84 22.19
C VAL A 95 7.19 2.06 23.49
N PHE A 96 8.43 1.96 24.01
CA PHE A 96 8.66 1.37 25.34
C PHE A 96 7.92 2.11 26.45
N CYS A 97 7.67 3.41 26.31
CA CYS A 97 6.86 4.18 27.27
C CYS A 97 5.41 3.67 27.37
N ALA A 98 4.95 2.87 26.43
CA ALA A 98 3.64 2.24 26.48
C ALA A 98 3.57 1.01 27.40
N LEU A 99 4.68 0.53 27.95
CA LEU A 99 4.70 -0.69 28.77
C LEU A 99 3.71 -0.65 29.93
N HIS A 100 3.64 0.46 30.65
CA HIS A 100 2.68 0.59 31.76
C HIS A 100 1.23 0.49 31.28
N TYR A 101 0.91 1.15 30.17
CA TYR A 101 -0.41 1.09 29.55
C TYR A 101 -0.76 -0.34 29.11
N LEU A 102 0.14 -1.01 28.41
CA LEU A 102 -0.06 -2.38 27.95
C LEU A 102 -0.26 -3.38 29.10
N ARG A 103 0.50 -3.22 30.20
CA ARG A 103 0.32 -4.04 31.41
C ARG A 103 -1.05 -3.84 32.07
N LYS A 104 -1.50 -2.58 32.16
CA LYS A 104 -2.82 -2.26 32.73
C LYS A 104 -3.95 -2.79 31.87
N ARG A 105 -3.81 -2.76 30.53
CA ARG A 105 -4.83 -3.18 29.58
C ARG A 105 -4.99 -4.71 29.57
N LYS A 106 -3.94 -5.48 29.83
CA LYS A 106 -3.92 -6.96 29.80
C LYS A 106 -4.38 -7.48 28.43
N ASN A 107 -3.59 -7.18 27.39
CA ASN A 107 -3.91 -7.60 26.03
C ASN A 107 -3.75 -9.10 25.83
N ASP A 108 -4.65 -9.71 25.05
CA ASP A 108 -4.51 -11.08 24.56
C ASP A 108 -3.45 -11.12 23.43
N PHE A 109 -3.48 -10.08 22.56
CA PHE A 109 -2.57 -9.98 21.42
C PHE A 109 -2.00 -8.58 21.25
N ILE A 110 -0.74 -8.55 20.82
CA ILE A 110 -0.09 -7.37 20.25
C ILE A 110 0.16 -7.66 18.79
N ILE A 111 -0.47 -6.91 17.89
CA ILE A 111 -0.21 -6.95 16.45
C ILE A 111 0.78 -5.85 16.14
N VAL A 112 1.87 -6.17 15.45
CA VAL A 112 2.86 -5.16 15.03
C VAL A 112 3.00 -5.14 13.52
N GLU A 113 2.98 -3.93 12.94
CA GLU A 113 3.25 -3.70 11.51
C GLU A 113 4.74 -3.72 11.22
N SER A 114 5.15 -4.46 10.22
CA SER A 114 6.53 -4.53 9.73
C SER A 114 6.57 -4.21 8.22
N PRO A 115 7.49 -3.34 7.76
CA PRO A 115 8.54 -2.64 8.49
C PRO A 115 8.03 -1.53 9.40
N PRO A 116 8.87 -1.01 10.35
CA PRO A 116 10.30 -1.32 10.52
C PRO A 116 10.56 -2.51 11.46
N LEU A 117 11.62 -3.29 11.19
CA LEU A 117 12.00 -4.43 12.04
C LEU A 117 12.32 -4.05 13.49
N THR A 118 12.85 -2.85 13.71
CA THR A 118 13.12 -2.31 15.06
C THR A 118 11.83 -2.21 15.89
N LEU A 119 10.71 -1.86 15.26
CA LEU A 119 9.42 -1.83 15.93
C LEU A 119 8.93 -3.25 16.27
N GLY A 120 9.18 -4.21 15.37
CA GLY A 120 8.93 -5.63 15.63
C GLY A 120 9.73 -6.13 16.85
N ALA A 121 11.01 -5.76 16.96
CA ALA A 121 11.84 -6.10 18.13
C ALA A 121 11.28 -5.49 19.43
N THR A 122 10.88 -4.23 19.39
CA THR A 122 10.23 -3.57 20.53
C THR A 122 8.93 -4.27 20.93
N ALA A 123 8.08 -4.59 19.95
CA ALA A 123 6.82 -5.30 20.18
C ALA A 123 7.04 -6.70 20.77
N LEU A 124 8.08 -7.43 20.32
CA LEU A 124 8.46 -8.72 20.89
C LEU A 124 8.86 -8.60 22.37
N ILE A 125 9.65 -7.60 22.72
CA ILE A 125 10.03 -7.36 24.12
C ILE A 125 8.79 -7.01 24.95
N LEU A 126 7.94 -6.09 24.47
CA LEU A 126 6.71 -5.69 25.13
C LEU A 126 5.74 -6.86 25.30
N SER A 127 5.61 -7.74 24.30
CA SER A 127 4.76 -8.93 24.39
C SER A 127 5.24 -9.87 25.52
N LYS A 128 6.55 -10.11 25.62
CA LYS A 128 7.15 -10.93 26.70
C LYS A 128 6.94 -10.30 28.07
N LEU A 129 7.08 -8.96 28.18
CA LEU A 129 6.94 -8.23 29.46
C LEU A 129 5.48 -8.11 29.93
N THR A 130 4.52 -8.26 29.04
CA THR A 130 3.09 -8.13 29.34
C THR A 130 2.34 -9.47 29.32
N GLY A 131 2.95 -10.53 28.80
CA GLY A 131 2.31 -11.83 28.59
C GLY A 131 1.37 -11.88 27.38
N ALA A 132 1.25 -10.81 26.61
CA ALA A 132 0.46 -10.79 25.38
C ALA A 132 1.12 -11.60 24.25
N LYS A 133 0.33 -12.25 23.41
CA LYS A 133 0.83 -12.99 22.24
C LYS A 133 1.20 -12.03 21.11
N LEU A 134 2.40 -12.17 20.53
CA LEU A 134 2.86 -11.36 19.40
C LEU A 134 2.30 -11.90 18.08
N VAL A 135 1.75 -11.01 17.26
CA VAL A 135 1.37 -11.25 15.86
C VAL A 135 2.15 -10.27 14.98
N MET A 136 2.78 -10.79 13.93
CA MET A 136 3.47 -9.95 12.95
C MET A 136 2.59 -9.73 11.73
N ASN A 137 2.35 -8.47 11.35
CA ASN A 137 1.71 -8.09 10.10
C ASN A 137 2.79 -7.56 9.14
N ILE A 138 3.11 -8.33 8.11
CA ILE A 138 4.22 -8.04 7.21
C ILE A 138 3.69 -7.45 5.91
N SER A 139 4.00 -6.17 5.69
CA SER A 139 3.63 -5.42 4.50
C SER A 139 4.71 -5.44 3.43
N ASP A 140 5.95 -5.64 3.85
CA ASP A 140 7.13 -5.64 3.00
C ASP A 140 8.24 -6.46 3.66
N LEU A 141 8.99 -7.20 2.86
CA LEU A 141 10.08 -8.05 3.34
C LEU A 141 11.35 -7.22 3.51
N TRP A 142 11.64 -6.84 4.72
CA TRP A 142 12.86 -6.14 5.11
C TRP A 142 13.81 -7.08 5.86
N PRO A 143 15.11 -7.19 5.44
CA PRO A 143 15.87 -6.28 4.57
C PRO A 143 15.89 -6.64 3.07
N LEU A 144 15.13 -7.66 2.62
CA LEU A 144 15.15 -8.14 1.24
C LEU A 144 14.85 -7.03 0.23
N SER A 145 13.76 -6.29 0.41
CA SER A 145 13.37 -5.19 -0.49
C SER A 145 14.41 -4.07 -0.53
N ALA A 146 15.08 -3.78 0.61
CA ALA A 146 16.17 -2.80 0.62
C ALA A 146 17.40 -3.26 -0.21
N ARG A 147 17.67 -4.57 -0.24
CA ARG A 147 18.69 -5.16 -1.11
C ARG A 147 18.30 -5.08 -2.58
N GLU A 148 17.07 -5.44 -2.92
CA GLU A 148 16.55 -5.39 -4.31
C GLU A 148 16.55 -3.97 -4.86
N LEU A 149 16.28 -2.98 -4.01
CA LEU A 149 16.35 -1.56 -4.36
C LEU A 149 17.78 -1.00 -4.38
N GLY A 150 18.79 -1.81 -4.05
CA GLY A 150 20.20 -1.38 -4.02
C GLY A 150 20.56 -0.45 -2.87
N VAL A 151 19.71 -0.35 -1.83
CA VAL A 151 19.95 0.50 -0.65
C VAL A 151 20.95 -0.12 0.32
N ILE A 152 20.94 -1.46 0.43
CA ILE A 152 21.83 -2.22 1.30
C ILE A 152 22.48 -3.34 0.48
N ASN A 153 23.81 -3.51 0.66
CA ASN A 153 24.50 -4.65 0.07
C ASN A 153 24.15 -5.93 0.85
N GLY A 154 23.70 -6.98 0.16
CA GLY A 154 23.32 -8.27 0.74
C GLY A 154 24.46 -9.01 1.49
N ASP A 155 25.71 -8.76 1.13
CA ASP A 155 26.87 -9.36 1.80
C ASP A 155 27.30 -8.58 3.04
N SER A 156 26.73 -7.41 3.30
CA SER A 156 27.09 -6.56 4.42
C SER A 156 26.72 -7.18 5.76
N PHE A 157 27.52 -6.91 6.79
CA PHE A 157 27.21 -7.33 8.16
C PHE A 157 25.85 -6.80 8.64
N ILE A 158 25.50 -5.56 8.25
CA ILE A 158 24.21 -4.94 8.59
C ILE A 158 23.05 -5.75 8.00
N TYR A 159 23.15 -6.18 6.73
CA TYR A 159 22.12 -7.00 6.11
C TYR A 159 21.92 -8.31 6.88
N LYS A 160 23.00 -9.02 7.20
CA LYS A 160 22.94 -10.28 7.95
C LYS A 160 22.32 -10.13 9.34
N VAL A 161 22.61 -9.04 10.03
CA VAL A 161 22.01 -8.73 11.35
C VAL A 161 20.50 -8.46 11.20
N LEU A 162 20.08 -7.69 10.19
CA LEU A 162 18.68 -7.41 9.94
C LEU A 162 17.92 -8.67 9.52
N GLU A 163 18.50 -9.51 8.69
CA GLU A 163 17.93 -10.80 8.27
C GLU A 163 17.78 -11.76 9.46
N TRP A 164 18.82 -11.84 10.32
CA TRP A 164 18.72 -12.60 11.56
C TRP A 164 17.59 -12.09 12.47
N LEU A 165 17.48 -10.77 12.63
CA LEU A 165 16.41 -10.16 13.41
C LEU A 165 15.04 -10.49 12.82
N GLU A 166 14.87 -10.35 11.50
CA GLU A 166 13.64 -10.69 10.78
C GLU A 166 13.22 -12.14 11.08
N HIS A 167 14.12 -13.11 10.87
CA HIS A 167 13.83 -14.52 11.12
C HIS A 167 13.56 -14.80 12.61
N HIS A 168 14.26 -14.09 13.51
CA HIS A 168 14.01 -14.20 14.94
C HIS A 168 12.60 -13.72 15.33
N LEU A 169 12.12 -12.65 14.72
CA LEU A 169 10.77 -12.12 14.94
C LEU A 169 9.72 -13.13 14.45
N TYR A 170 9.87 -13.70 13.26
CA TYR A 170 8.95 -14.69 12.73
C TYR A 170 8.82 -15.92 13.62
N LYS A 171 9.92 -16.44 14.12
CA LYS A 171 9.96 -17.61 15.05
C LYS A 171 9.28 -17.34 16.39
N ASN A 172 9.28 -16.09 16.86
CA ASN A 172 8.73 -15.72 18.16
C ASN A 172 7.28 -15.21 18.09
N ALA A 173 6.76 -14.91 16.91
CA ALA A 173 5.34 -14.62 16.72
C ALA A 173 4.51 -15.90 16.87
N VAL A 174 3.27 -15.77 17.38
CA VAL A 174 2.33 -16.90 17.40
C VAL A 174 1.86 -17.23 15.99
N PHE A 175 1.66 -16.21 15.16
CA PHE A 175 1.48 -16.30 13.72
C PHE A 175 1.93 -15.02 13.03
N CYS A 176 2.16 -15.11 11.72
CA CYS A 176 2.49 -14.01 10.86
C CYS A 176 1.43 -13.85 9.77
N MET A 177 1.14 -12.60 9.39
CA MET A 177 0.27 -12.27 8.26
C MET A 177 1.09 -11.59 7.17
N GLY A 178 0.88 -11.98 5.91
CA GLY A 178 1.49 -11.37 4.74
C GLY A 178 0.45 -10.87 3.75
N GLN A 179 0.74 -9.76 3.05
CA GLN A 179 -0.21 -9.17 2.09
C GLN A 179 -0.28 -9.91 0.76
N SER A 180 0.70 -10.74 0.48
CA SER A 180 0.80 -11.49 -0.77
C SER A 180 1.20 -12.93 -0.51
N GLN A 181 0.94 -13.82 -1.44
CA GLN A 181 1.35 -15.21 -1.35
C GLN A 181 2.88 -15.33 -1.33
N GLU A 182 3.57 -14.48 -2.08
CA GLU A 182 5.02 -14.42 -2.09
C GLU A 182 5.60 -14.09 -0.71
N ILE A 183 4.98 -13.14 0.02
CA ILE A 183 5.37 -12.81 1.40
C ILE A 183 5.08 -14.00 2.32
N VAL A 184 3.89 -14.61 2.23
CA VAL A 184 3.50 -15.76 3.05
C VAL A 184 4.46 -16.93 2.86
N ASP A 185 4.79 -17.26 1.61
CA ASP A 185 5.71 -18.35 1.28
C ASP A 185 7.14 -18.07 1.81
N TYR A 186 7.57 -16.81 1.70
CA TYR A 186 8.86 -16.39 2.26
C TYR A 186 8.90 -16.54 3.79
N ILE A 187 7.90 -16.02 4.49
CA ILE A 187 7.81 -16.06 5.94
C ILE A 187 7.76 -17.51 6.46
N ALA A 188 7.00 -18.37 5.79
CA ALA A 188 6.90 -19.80 6.12
C ALA A 188 8.27 -20.49 6.03
N LYS A 189 9.06 -20.20 4.97
CA LYS A 189 10.40 -20.75 4.78
C LYS A 189 11.41 -20.23 5.82
N HIS A 190 11.17 -19.05 6.42
CA HIS A 190 12.09 -18.39 7.34
C HIS A 190 11.69 -18.51 8.81
N GLY A 191 10.86 -19.49 9.12
CA GLY A 191 10.67 -20.00 10.47
C GLY A 191 9.45 -19.48 11.23
N ALA A 192 8.48 -18.86 10.56
CA ALA A 192 7.18 -18.61 11.16
C ALA A 192 6.47 -19.94 11.47
N LYS A 193 5.78 -20.01 12.62
CA LYS A 193 5.06 -21.20 13.07
C LYS A 193 3.77 -21.40 12.30
N GLU A 194 3.04 -20.32 12.11
CA GLU A 194 1.78 -20.26 11.37
C GLU A 194 1.80 -18.99 10.52
N VAL A 195 1.26 -19.08 9.30
CA VAL A 195 1.19 -17.97 8.36
C VAL A 195 -0.20 -17.85 7.77
N TYR A 196 -0.64 -16.61 7.57
CA TYR A 196 -1.93 -16.31 6.97
C TYR A 196 -1.78 -15.27 5.87
N LEU A 197 -2.47 -15.51 4.76
CA LEU A 197 -2.58 -14.54 3.70
C LEU A 197 -3.62 -13.48 4.09
N PHE A 198 -3.18 -12.24 4.27
CA PHE A 198 -4.02 -11.11 4.61
C PHE A 198 -3.82 -10.01 3.58
N ARG A 199 -4.50 -10.13 2.45
CA ARG A 199 -4.39 -9.20 1.32
C ARG A 199 -4.90 -7.81 1.68
N ASN A 200 -4.39 -6.82 0.96
CA ASN A 200 -5.04 -5.51 0.94
C ASN A 200 -6.47 -5.68 0.44
N GLY A 201 -7.40 -5.04 1.12
CA GLY A 201 -8.80 -4.99 0.73
C GLY A 201 -9.23 -3.55 0.49
N VAL A 202 -10.41 -3.41 -0.08
CA VAL A 202 -11.14 -2.14 -0.16
C VAL A 202 -12.57 -2.40 0.26
N ASP A 203 -13.20 -1.42 0.87
CA ASP A 203 -14.63 -1.52 1.19
C ASP A 203 -15.44 -1.43 -0.11
N PRO A 204 -16.09 -2.51 -0.57
CA PRO A 204 -16.85 -2.49 -1.82
C PRO A 204 -18.03 -1.54 -1.76
N ARG A 205 -18.54 -1.20 -0.57
CA ARG A 205 -19.65 -0.25 -0.40
C ARG A 205 -19.28 1.15 -0.88
N ARG A 206 -18.02 1.55 -0.81
CA ARG A 206 -17.53 2.81 -1.37
C ARG A 206 -17.69 2.87 -2.89
N PHE A 207 -17.73 1.72 -3.56
CA PHE A 207 -17.88 1.59 -5.00
C PHE A 207 -19.31 1.24 -5.43
N SER A 208 -20.20 0.97 -4.46
CA SER A 208 -21.62 0.64 -4.67
C SER A 208 -22.47 1.91 -4.60
N CYS A 209 -22.59 2.68 -5.69
CA CYS A 209 -23.66 3.69 -5.79
C CYS A 209 -24.58 3.30 -6.92
N ASN A 210 -25.86 3.30 -6.68
CA ASN A 210 -26.89 3.15 -7.68
C ASN A 210 -26.88 4.40 -8.57
N ASP A 211 -27.09 4.24 -9.89
CA ASP A 211 -27.47 5.31 -10.83
C ASP A 211 -26.38 6.13 -11.55
N ILE A 212 -25.33 5.51 -12.08
CA ILE A 212 -24.72 6.09 -13.28
C ILE A 212 -24.94 5.10 -14.43
N GLN A 213 -25.95 5.34 -15.26
CA GLN A 213 -26.06 4.66 -16.55
C GLN A 213 -24.88 5.15 -17.41
N LYS A 214 -23.94 4.24 -17.70
CA LYS A 214 -22.98 4.50 -18.77
C LYS A 214 -23.80 4.70 -20.05
N THR A 215 -23.78 5.89 -20.62
CA THR A 215 -24.26 6.12 -21.97
C THR A 215 -23.28 5.46 -22.93
N ASN A 216 -23.53 4.21 -23.26
CA ASN A 216 -22.82 3.52 -24.33
C ASN A 216 -23.21 4.21 -25.66
N THR A 217 -22.37 5.12 -26.12
CA THR A 217 -22.38 5.56 -27.51
C THR A 217 -21.46 4.63 -28.29
N ASP A 218 -22.01 3.91 -29.24
CA ASP A 218 -21.34 2.84 -30.02
C ASP A 218 -20.02 3.22 -30.70
N ASN A 219 -19.56 4.47 -30.61
CA ASN A 219 -18.34 4.99 -31.22
C ASN A 219 -17.48 5.87 -30.29
N ALA A 220 -17.76 5.91 -28.98
CA ALA A 220 -16.94 6.69 -28.06
C ALA A 220 -15.55 6.03 -27.87
N PRO A 221 -14.47 6.80 -27.73
CA PRO A 221 -13.15 6.24 -27.41
C PRO A 221 -13.18 5.55 -26.04
N LEU A 222 -12.41 4.47 -25.92
CA LEU A 222 -12.29 3.71 -24.68
C LEU A 222 -11.63 4.57 -23.59
N LYS A 223 -12.31 4.76 -22.46
CA LYS A 223 -11.81 5.58 -21.35
C LYS A 223 -10.99 4.74 -20.37
N ILE A 224 -9.66 4.89 -20.45
CA ILE A 224 -8.70 4.24 -19.56
C ILE A 224 -8.34 5.17 -18.43
N VAL A 225 -8.41 4.70 -17.18
CA VAL A 225 -8.12 5.53 -16.00
C VAL A 225 -6.92 4.97 -15.23
N TYR A 226 -6.03 5.87 -14.85
CA TYR A 226 -5.06 5.66 -13.78
C TYR A 226 -5.36 6.66 -12.65
N ALA A 227 -5.53 6.15 -11.42
CA ALA A 227 -5.72 6.99 -10.25
C ALA A 227 -4.73 6.58 -9.14
N GLY A 228 -3.81 7.51 -8.76
CA GLY A 228 -2.88 7.25 -7.67
C GLY A 228 -1.55 8.00 -7.74
N LEU A 229 -0.55 7.51 -7.01
CA LEU A 229 0.78 8.11 -6.94
C LEU A 229 1.48 8.06 -8.31
N LEU A 230 1.97 9.20 -8.78
CA LEU A 230 2.80 9.31 -9.99
C LEU A 230 4.28 9.16 -9.61
N GLY A 231 4.66 7.96 -9.18
CA GLY A 231 6.02 7.63 -8.79
C GLY A 231 6.78 6.89 -9.88
N PHE A 232 8.10 6.90 -9.81
CA PHE A 232 8.97 6.21 -10.77
C PHE A 232 8.73 4.69 -10.87
N ALA A 233 8.21 4.08 -9.79
CA ALA A 233 7.88 2.65 -9.80
C ALA A 233 6.65 2.32 -10.65
N GLN A 234 5.76 3.29 -10.88
CA GLN A 234 4.59 3.16 -11.73
C GLN A 234 4.87 3.46 -13.20
N GLY A 235 5.82 4.36 -13.49
CA GLY A 235 6.29 4.65 -14.84
C GLY A 235 5.21 5.23 -15.76
N ILE A 236 4.29 6.05 -15.22
CA ILE A 236 3.21 6.65 -16.02
C ILE A 236 3.76 7.57 -17.10
N GLY A 237 4.85 8.30 -16.81
CA GLY A 237 5.53 9.13 -17.81
C GLY A 237 6.03 8.30 -19.01
N GLU A 238 6.53 7.10 -18.78
CA GLU A 238 6.97 6.21 -19.86
C GLU A 238 5.79 5.61 -20.62
N VAL A 239 4.68 5.30 -19.96
CA VAL A 239 3.43 4.90 -20.64
C VAL A 239 2.97 6.00 -21.59
N CYS A 240 2.95 7.26 -21.15
CA CYS A 240 2.56 8.41 -21.99
C CYS A 240 3.40 8.53 -23.25
N LYS A 241 4.71 8.26 -23.17
CA LYS A 241 5.64 8.38 -24.29
C LYS A 241 5.59 7.22 -25.30
N ASN A 242 5.29 6.03 -24.81
CA ASN A 242 5.47 4.79 -25.59
C ASN A 242 4.15 4.16 -26.05
N VAL A 243 2.99 4.64 -25.57
CA VAL A 243 1.68 4.13 -25.98
C VAL A 243 0.94 5.17 -26.81
N ASN A 244 0.51 4.79 -28.02
CA ASN A 244 -0.28 5.65 -28.90
C ASN A 244 -1.77 5.43 -28.64
N PHE A 245 -2.35 6.22 -27.72
CA PHE A 245 -3.76 6.12 -27.34
C PHE A 245 -4.71 6.55 -28.46
N LYS A 246 -4.28 7.47 -29.35
CA LYS A 246 -5.07 7.89 -30.52
C LYS A 246 -5.27 6.75 -31.50
N GLU A 247 -4.21 6.01 -31.82
CA GLU A 247 -4.26 4.84 -32.70
C GLU A 247 -5.10 3.72 -32.08
N ALA A 248 -5.03 3.56 -30.77
CA ALA A 248 -5.82 2.60 -30.01
C ALA A 248 -7.30 3.01 -29.85
N LYS A 249 -7.74 4.15 -30.37
CA LYS A 249 -9.07 4.73 -30.18
C LYS A 249 -9.47 4.82 -28.69
N ALA A 250 -8.53 5.21 -27.86
CA ALA A 250 -8.69 5.32 -26.41
C ALA A 250 -8.32 6.72 -25.91
N GLU A 251 -8.83 7.05 -24.73
CA GLU A 251 -8.46 8.22 -23.95
C GLU A 251 -7.82 7.78 -22.63
N PHE A 252 -6.67 8.33 -22.29
CA PHE A 252 -5.98 8.02 -21.05
C PHE A 252 -6.12 9.16 -20.05
N HIS A 253 -6.86 8.91 -18.97
CA HIS A 253 -7.14 9.88 -17.92
C HIS A 253 -6.30 9.58 -16.69
N ILE A 254 -5.48 10.55 -16.29
CA ILE A 254 -4.49 10.43 -15.20
C ILE A 254 -4.93 11.30 -14.03
N TYR A 255 -5.16 10.69 -12.88
CA TYR A 255 -5.47 11.34 -11.61
C TYR A 255 -4.39 11.02 -10.58
N GLY A 256 -3.79 12.06 -10.00
CA GLY A 256 -2.76 11.87 -8.99
C GLY A 256 -1.69 12.93 -8.99
N ALA A 257 -0.72 12.76 -8.10
CA ALA A 257 0.48 13.62 -8.01
C ALA A 257 1.70 12.76 -7.65
N GLY A 258 2.89 13.26 -7.95
CA GLY A 258 4.14 12.56 -7.63
C GLY A 258 5.33 13.03 -8.43
N GLY A 259 6.41 12.25 -8.38
CA GLY A 259 7.69 12.61 -9.00
C GLY A 259 7.66 12.73 -10.51
N GLU A 260 6.75 12.03 -11.20
CA GLU A 260 6.60 12.08 -12.66
C GLU A 260 5.60 13.14 -13.16
N GLN A 261 4.94 13.87 -12.25
CA GLN A 261 3.88 14.81 -12.59
C GLN A 261 4.32 15.83 -13.65
N GLN A 262 5.46 16.51 -13.45
CA GLN A 262 5.91 17.54 -14.37
C GLN A 262 6.24 16.98 -15.74
N GLN A 263 6.88 15.81 -15.80
CA GLN A 263 7.19 15.13 -17.05
C GLN A 263 5.92 14.78 -17.86
N ILE A 264 4.84 14.39 -17.20
CA ILE A 264 3.55 14.09 -17.84
C ILE A 264 2.92 15.37 -18.39
N ILE A 265 2.91 16.45 -17.62
CA ILE A 265 2.37 17.75 -18.05
C ILE A 265 3.13 18.27 -19.27
N ASP A 266 4.47 18.23 -19.25
CA ASP A 266 5.33 18.70 -20.33
C ASP A 266 5.11 17.87 -21.60
N TYR A 267 4.94 16.54 -21.46
CA TYR A 267 4.65 15.66 -22.58
C TYR A 267 3.29 16.00 -23.22
N ILE A 268 2.23 16.18 -22.46
CA ILE A 268 0.90 16.55 -22.98
C ILE A 268 0.95 17.90 -23.68
N ALA A 269 1.64 18.89 -23.11
CA ALA A 269 1.77 20.22 -23.69
C ALA A 269 2.47 20.20 -25.07
N THR A 270 3.42 19.29 -25.25
CA THR A 270 4.16 19.15 -26.53
C THR A 270 3.46 18.22 -27.54
N HIS A 271 2.46 17.44 -27.10
CA HIS A 271 1.71 16.48 -27.93
C HIS A 271 0.21 16.64 -27.72
N PRO A 272 -0.42 17.75 -28.20
CA PRO A 272 -1.82 18.05 -27.90
C PRO A 272 -2.83 17.01 -28.40
N ASP A 273 -2.44 16.23 -29.41
CA ASP A 273 -3.29 15.20 -30.04
C ASP A 273 -3.05 13.79 -29.47
N CYS A 274 -2.41 13.64 -28.31
CA CYS A 274 -2.02 12.33 -27.77
C CYS A 274 -3.16 11.55 -27.09
N ASN A 275 -4.36 12.13 -26.93
CA ASN A 275 -5.50 11.57 -26.18
C ASN A 275 -5.17 11.22 -24.73
N ILE A 276 -4.30 12.01 -24.09
CA ILE A 276 -3.91 11.89 -22.69
C ILE A 276 -4.38 13.13 -21.93
N TYR A 277 -5.07 12.90 -20.79
CA TYR A 277 -5.67 13.96 -19.98
C TYR A 277 -5.16 13.86 -18.54
N TYR A 278 -4.50 14.90 -18.07
CA TYR A 278 -4.03 14.99 -16.68
C TYR A 278 -4.99 15.88 -15.86
N HIS A 279 -5.56 15.31 -14.80
CA HIS A 279 -6.58 15.95 -13.95
C HIS A 279 -6.04 16.45 -12.60
N GLY A 280 -4.76 16.17 -12.29
CA GLY A 280 -4.19 16.55 -11.00
C GLY A 280 -4.55 15.57 -9.88
N LYS A 281 -4.25 15.98 -8.64
CA LYS A 281 -4.56 15.21 -7.44
C LYS A 281 -6.03 15.35 -7.11
N VAL A 282 -6.68 14.25 -6.79
CA VAL A 282 -8.06 14.18 -6.30
C VAL A 282 -8.11 13.55 -4.91
N ASP A 283 -9.18 13.77 -4.18
CA ASP A 283 -9.38 13.13 -2.89
C ASP A 283 -9.76 11.66 -3.04
N SER A 284 -9.38 10.85 -2.04
CA SER A 284 -9.63 9.40 -2.07
C SER A 284 -11.12 9.04 -2.18
N ASP A 285 -11.99 9.92 -1.73
CA ASP A 285 -13.43 9.70 -1.76
C ASP A 285 -14.05 9.97 -3.13
N GLU A 286 -13.33 10.65 -4.02
CA GLU A 286 -13.73 10.88 -5.42
C GLU A 286 -13.35 9.71 -6.34
N ILE A 287 -12.37 8.89 -5.93
CA ILE A 287 -11.87 7.77 -6.74
C ILE A 287 -12.97 6.80 -7.18
N PRO A 288 -13.92 6.38 -6.32
CA PRO A 288 -15.00 5.49 -6.75
C PRO A 288 -15.84 6.07 -7.89
N MET A 289 -16.12 7.37 -7.85
CA MET A 289 -16.91 8.03 -8.89
C MET A 289 -16.13 8.17 -10.20
N ILE A 290 -14.84 8.46 -10.12
CA ILE A 290 -13.93 8.52 -11.27
C ILE A 290 -13.85 7.16 -11.96
N LEU A 291 -13.61 6.08 -11.19
CA LEU A 291 -13.50 4.73 -11.73
C LEU A 291 -14.80 4.26 -12.40
N ARG A 292 -15.97 4.65 -11.90
CA ARG A 292 -17.24 4.30 -12.55
C ARG A 292 -17.41 4.86 -13.95
N GLN A 293 -16.81 6.00 -14.23
CA GLN A 293 -16.85 6.63 -15.55
C GLN A 293 -15.82 6.02 -16.51
N ALA A 294 -14.96 5.12 -16.03
CA ALA A 294 -13.96 4.44 -16.82
C ALA A 294 -14.50 3.15 -17.48
N ASP A 295 -13.89 2.73 -18.56
CA ASP A 295 -14.13 1.43 -19.17
C ASP A 295 -13.15 0.38 -18.66
N CYS A 296 -11.93 0.79 -18.33
CA CYS A 296 -10.92 -0.04 -17.69
C CYS A 296 -9.92 0.81 -16.88
N THR A 297 -9.15 0.15 -16.05
CA THR A 297 -8.06 0.77 -15.30
C THR A 297 -6.71 0.31 -15.82
N LEU A 298 -5.72 1.19 -15.78
CA LEU A 298 -4.32 0.84 -16.02
C LEU A 298 -3.57 0.72 -14.69
N VAL A 299 -2.89 -0.41 -14.49
CA VAL A 299 -2.09 -0.68 -13.28
C VAL A 299 -0.67 -1.07 -13.72
N PRO A 300 0.22 -0.09 -13.95
CA PRO A 300 1.58 -0.38 -14.41
C PRO A 300 2.58 -0.44 -13.25
N LEU A 301 3.60 -1.27 -13.42
CA LEU A 301 4.81 -1.35 -12.60
C LEU A 301 6.03 -1.51 -13.52
N VAL A 302 7.02 -0.64 -13.39
CA VAL A 302 8.26 -0.73 -14.16
C VAL A 302 9.25 -1.74 -13.60
N ARG A 303 9.06 -2.16 -12.35
CA ARG A 303 9.88 -3.19 -11.67
C ARG A 303 8.99 -4.06 -10.80
N ASN A 304 9.27 -5.34 -10.83
CA ASN A 304 8.74 -6.24 -9.83
C ASN A 304 9.51 -6.02 -8.51
N ILE A 305 8.78 -5.75 -7.44
CA ILE A 305 9.28 -5.79 -6.06
C ILE A 305 8.65 -7.04 -5.46
N PHE A 306 9.49 -7.98 -5.04
CA PHE A 306 9.05 -9.26 -4.52
C PHE A 306 8.05 -9.07 -3.36
N GLY A 307 6.89 -9.69 -3.49
CA GLY A 307 5.79 -9.59 -2.52
C GLY A 307 4.90 -8.35 -2.64
N ALA A 308 5.23 -7.39 -3.49
CA ALA A 308 4.40 -6.20 -3.66
C ALA A 308 3.22 -6.47 -4.61
N VAL A 309 2.01 -6.20 -4.14
CA VAL A 309 0.78 -6.23 -4.95
C VAL A 309 0.14 -4.84 -4.94
N PRO A 310 -0.03 -4.20 -6.10
CA PRO A 310 -0.65 -2.87 -6.17
C PRO A 310 -2.08 -2.87 -5.64
N SER A 311 -2.41 -1.97 -4.70
CA SER A 311 -3.76 -1.83 -4.14
C SER A 311 -4.81 -1.49 -5.20
N LYS A 312 -4.39 -0.87 -6.31
CA LYS A 312 -5.26 -0.52 -7.44
C LYS A 312 -5.95 -1.72 -8.09
N ILE A 313 -5.36 -2.90 -8.00
CA ILE A 313 -6.02 -4.15 -8.44
C ILE A 313 -7.34 -4.32 -7.67
N TYR A 314 -7.31 -4.16 -6.34
CA TYR A 314 -8.50 -4.35 -5.50
C TYR A 314 -9.54 -3.24 -5.66
N GLU A 315 -9.10 -1.99 -5.88
CA GLU A 315 -9.97 -0.86 -6.20
C GLU A 315 -10.70 -1.08 -7.53
N SER A 316 -9.97 -1.56 -8.54
CA SER A 316 -10.54 -1.90 -9.86
C SER A 316 -11.54 -3.05 -9.78
N MET A 317 -11.22 -4.10 -9.01
CA MET A 317 -12.13 -5.21 -8.74
C MET A 317 -13.43 -4.73 -8.06
N ALA A 318 -13.32 -3.86 -7.04
CA ALA A 318 -14.47 -3.31 -6.33
C ALA A 318 -15.33 -2.41 -7.23
N ALA A 319 -14.71 -1.71 -8.18
CA ALA A 319 -15.40 -0.92 -9.19
C ALA A 319 -16.00 -1.77 -10.34
N GLY A 320 -15.72 -3.08 -10.39
CA GLY A 320 -16.17 -3.97 -11.47
C GLY A 320 -15.53 -3.67 -12.82
N LEU A 321 -14.31 -3.09 -12.82
CA LEU A 321 -13.62 -2.67 -14.03
C LEU A 321 -12.57 -3.69 -14.47
N PRO A 322 -12.46 -3.97 -15.77
CA PRO A 322 -11.32 -4.69 -16.33
C PRO A 322 -10.00 -3.98 -16.04
N ILE A 323 -8.94 -4.75 -15.85
CA ILE A 323 -7.62 -4.25 -15.50
C ILE A 323 -6.65 -4.46 -16.67
N LEU A 324 -6.00 -3.41 -17.10
CA LEU A 324 -4.82 -3.46 -17.94
C LEU A 324 -3.60 -3.45 -17.02
N PHE A 325 -3.03 -4.61 -16.76
CA PHE A 325 -1.87 -4.74 -15.89
C PHE A 325 -0.60 -4.82 -16.73
N SER A 326 0.35 -3.91 -16.45
CA SER A 326 1.68 -3.95 -17.06
C SER A 326 2.73 -4.12 -15.96
N GLY A 327 3.30 -5.30 -15.85
CA GLY A 327 4.25 -5.63 -14.78
C GLY A 327 4.36 -7.14 -14.61
N ASP A 328 5.17 -7.54 -13.63
CA ASP A 328 5.45 -8.94 -13.31
C ASP A 328 5.00 -9.30 -11.89
N GLY A 329 5.30 -10.52 -11.45
CA GLY A 329 5.09 -11.00 -10.09
C GLY A 329 3.65 -11.36 -9.76
N GLU A 330 3.30 -11.28 -8.47
CA GLU A 330 1.99 -11.73 -7.98
C GLU A 330 0.83 -10.91 -8.53
N GLY A 331 1.03 -9.60 -8.77
CA GLY A 331 -0.02 -8.75 -9.37
C GLY A 331 -0.46 -9.25 -10.74
N MET A 332 0.49 -9.63 -11.59
CA MET A 332 0.21 -10.25 -12.90
C MET A 332 -0.58 -11.56 -12.75
N ARG A 333 -0.16 -12.42 -11.80
CA ARG A 333 -0.85 -13.70 -11.55
C ARG A 333 -2.29 -13.47 -11.11
N ILE A 334 -2.52 -12.55 -10.16
CA ILE A 334 -3.88 -12.22 -9.69
C ILE A 334 -4.78 -11.81 -10.86
N VAL A 335 -4.32 -10.91 -11.71
CA VAL A 335 -5.13 -10.43 -12.84
C VAL A 335 -5.40 -11.55 -13.85
N LYS A 336 -4.38 -12.33 -14.20
CA LYS A 336 -4.46 -13.39 -15.20
C LYS A 336 -5.30 -14.58 -14.73
N GLU A 337 -5.02 -15.12 -13.55
CA GLU A 337 -5.65 -16.34 -13.03
C GLU A 337 -7.12 -16.14 -12.66
N ASN A 338 -7.50 -14.91 -12.28
CA ASN A 338 -8.89 -14.58 -11.95
C ASN A 338 -9.66 -13.93 -13.12
N ASN A 339 -9.08 -13.89 -14.32
CA ASN A 339 -9.70 -13.29 -15.52
C ASN A 339 -10.18 -11.85 -15.29
N LEU A 340 -9.38 -11.04 -14.57
CA LEU A 340 -9.73 -9.66 -14.22
C LEU A 340 -9.42 -8.66 -15.32
N GLY A 341 -8.79 -9.09 -16.42
CA GLY A 341 -8.40 -8.22 -17.51
C GLY A 341 -7.20 -8.78 -18.30
N TRP A 342 -6.37 -7.90 -18.81
CA TRP A 342 -5.22 -8.24 -19.66
C TRP A 342 -3.90 -7.92 -18.97
N VAL A 343 -2.89 -8.69 -19.28
CA VAL A 343 -1.55 -8.55 -18.68
C VAL A 343 -0.49 -8.39 -19.78
N SER A 344 0.47 -7.51 -19.53
CA SER A 344 1.70 -7.38 -20.31
C SER A 344 2.91 -7.41 -19.36
N PRO A 345 4.07 -7.92 -19.79
CA PRO A 345 5.30 -7.78 -19.00
C PRO A 345 5.63 -6.31 -18.71
N ALA A 346 6.43 -6.07 -17.67
CA ALA A 346 6.92 -4.74 -17.37
C ALA A 346 7.62 -4.12 -18.60
N LEU A 347 7.32 -2.86 -18.90
CA LEU A 347 7.91 -2.10 -20.01
C LEU A 347 7.58 -2.62 -21.43
N ASP A 348 6.76 -3.64 -21.60
CA ASP A 348 6.28 -4.09 -22.92
C ASP A 348 5.06 -3.26 -23.35
N TYR A 349 5.32 -2.04 -23.79
CA TYR A 349 4.28 -1.09 -24.19
C TYR A 349 3.59 -1.50 -25.49
N LYS A 350 4.23 -2.33 -26.35
CA LYS A 350 3.63 -2.86 -27.56
C LYS A 350 2.54 -3.87 -27.22
N LEU A 351 2.83 -4.82 -26.33
CA LEU A 351 1.84 -5.79 -25.88
C LEU A 351 0.74 -5.11 -25.07
N LEU A 352 1.09 -4.10 -24.27
CA LEU A 352 0.11 -3.29 -23.56
C LEU A 352 -0.86 -2.63 -24.56
N ALA A 353 -0.36 -2.04 -25.65
CA ALA A 353 -1.18 -1.44 -26.70
C ALA A 353 -2.09 -2.46 -27.40
N VAL A 354 -1.60 -3.67 -27.67
CA VAL A 354 -2.43 -4.74 -28.25
C VAL A 354 -3.56 -5.15 -27.29
N SER A 355 -3.32 -5.13 -25.99
CA SER A 355 -4.35 -5.47 -25.00
C SER A 355 -5.57 -4.53 -25.06
N TYR A 356 -5.39 -3.27 -25.48
CA TYR A 356 -6.51 -2.33 -25.69
C TYR A 356 -7.38 -2.72 -26.86
N THR A 357 -6.82 -3.27 -27.92
CA THR A 357 -7.59 -3.68 -29.10
C THR A 357 -8.55 -4.82 -28.80
N HIS A 358 -8.21 -5.67 -27.82
CA HIS A 358 -9.10 -6.74 -27.37
C HIS A 358 -10.32 -6.21 -26.60
N LEU A 359 -10.22 -5.05 -25.94
CA LEU A 359 -11.35 -4.39 -25.27
C LEU A 359 -12.36 -3.79 -26.28
N THR A 360 -11.88 -3.38 -27.47
CA THR A 360 -12.71 -2.75 -28.49
C THR A 360 -13.38 -3.76 -29.44
N LEU A 361 -12.96 -5.03 -29.43
CA LEU A 361 -13.63 -6.08 -30.19
C LEU A 361 -14.93 -6.47 -29.47
N PRO A 362 -16.08 -6.60 -30.21
CA PRO A 362 -17.31 -7.07 -29.61
C PRO A 362 -17.08 -8.50 -29.10
N THR A 363 -16.88 -8.65 -27.81
CA THR A 363 -16.89 -9.96 -27.15
C THR A 363 -18.31 -10.49 -27.30
N LYS A 364 -18.49 -11.50 -28.13
CA LYS A 364 -19.69 -12.33 -28.06
C LYS A 364 -19.79 -12.85 -26.63
N ARG A 365 -20.69 -12.27 -25.86
CA ARG A 365 -21.10 -12.78 -24.55
C ARG A 365 -21.89 -14.07 -24.75
#